data_656248e38585895791a98647af6ac446
#
_entry.id   656248e38585895791a98647af6ac446
#
_cell.length_a   1.000
_cell.length_b   1.000
_cell.length_c   1.000
_cell.angle_alpha   90.00
_cell.angle_beta   90.00
_cell.angle_gamma   90.00
#
_symmetry.space_group_name_H-M   'P 1'
#
loop_
_entity.id
_entity.type
_entity.pdbx_description
1 polymer ?
#
loop_
_entity_poly.entity_id
_entity_poly.type
_entity_poly.pdbx_seq_one_letter_code
_entity_poly.pdbx_strand_id
1 'polypeptide(L)'
;MRPTANDPYLYPGTNVLINIGNIRDKDALDRFEADATAMSIIALRRKPLTGPFDITRLQETHRRIFGRVYPWAGEFRKDIGMLAKNRSGFLVAYGPSVNIPFALPVVFAALHAEDSLRDLNVDVFARRLAFFYSELDAIHPFREGNSRTLRVFTSDLAQAAGHSLDWSRSLSGIDFSERQE
;
A
#
# COMPACT_ATOMS: atom_id res chain seq x y z
N MET A 1 1.42 -16.48 -8.95
CA MET A 1 2.10 -15.52 -9.83
C MET A 1 3.25 -16.26 -10.51
N ARG A 2 3.35 -16.31 -11.84
CA ARG A 2 4.54 -16.86 -12.49
C ARG A 2 5.68 -15.83 -12.36
N PRO A 3 6.88 -16.20 -11.91
CA PRO A 3 8.01 -15.29 -11.87
C PRO A 3 8.25 -14.78 -13.30
N THR A 4 8.31 -13.47 -13.46
CA THR A 4 8.91 -12.92 -14.67
C THR A 4 10.39 -13.32 -14.63
N ALA A 5 10.96 -13.76 -15.74
CA ALA A 5 12.31 -14.33 -15.78
C ALA A 5 13.42 -13.42 -15.22
N ASN A 6 13.11 -12.18 -14.82
CA ASN A 6 14.03 -11.15 -14.33
C ASN A 6 13.42 -10.26 -13.23
N ASP A 7 12.69 -10.80 -12.26
CA ASP A 7 12.25 -10.00 -11.12
C ASP A 7 13.41 -9.84 -10.11
N PRO A 8 14.03 -8.65 -9.98
CA PRO A 8 15.21 -8.45 -9.12
C PRO A 8 14.91 -8.55 -7.62
N TYR A 9 13.65 -8.64 -7.26
CA TYR A 9 13.20 -8.77 -5.88
C TYR A 9 13.07 -10.23 -5.41
N LEU A 10 13.26 -11.21 -6.30
CA LEU A 10 13.15 -12.63 -5.97
C LEU A 10 14.54 -13.26 -5.82
N TYR A 11 14.64 -14.26 -4.94
CA TYR A 11 15.80 -15.14 -4.98
C TYR A 11 15.83 -15.91 -6.31
N PRO A 12 17.00 -16.05 -6.93
CA PRO A 12 17.12 -16.72 -8.22
C PRO A 12 16.46 -18.11 -8.23
N GLY A 13 15.64 -18.37 -9.25
CA GLY A 13 14.96 -19.65 -9.42
C GLY A 13 13.81 -19.93 -8.46
N THR A 14 13.38 -18.92 -7.67
CA THR A 14 12.31 -19.08 -6.69
C THR A 14 11.19 -18.05 -6.91
N ASN A 15 10.08 -18.20 -6.17
CA ASN A 15 9.03 -17.20 -6.01
C ASN A 15 9.08 -16.48 -4.66
N VAL A 16 10.20 -16.56 -3.97
CA VAL A 16 10.41 -16.00 -2.63
C VAL A 16 11.11 -14.65 -2.75
N LEU A 17 10.54 -13.62 -2.12
CA LEU A 17 11.11 -12.28 -2.08
C LEU A 17 12.41 -12.27 -1.27
N ILE A 18 13.43 -11.57 -1.78
CA ILE A 18 14.65 -11.28 -1.05
C ILE A 18 14.30 -10.53 0.22
N ASN A 19 14.73 -11.07 1.36
CA ASN A 19 14.38 -10.57 2.68
C ASN A 19 15.61 -10.54 3.61
N ILE A 20 15.51 -9.74 4.69
CA ILE A 20 16.62 -9.52 5.64
C ILE A 20 16.96 -10.81 6.42
N GLY A 21 15.96 -11.66 6.68
CA GLY A 21 16.13 -12.94 7.38
C GLY A 21 16.75 -14.05 6.54
N ASN A 22 17.04 -13.81 5.25
CA ASN A 22 17.48 -14.82 4.28
C ASN A 22 16.58 -16.07 4.26
N ILE A 23 15.29 -15.88 4.53
CA ILE A 23 14.27 -16.94 4.52
C ILE A 23 13.95 -17.28 3.07
N ARG A 24 14.11 -18.56 2.69
CA ARG A 24 13.90 -19.05 1.32
C ARG A 24 12.68 -19.94 1.17
N ASP A 25 12.04 -20.29 2.27
CA ASP A 25 10.74 -20.95 2.28
C ASP A 25 9.63 -19.89 2.25
N LYS A 26 8.68 -20.05 1.33
CA LYS A 26 7.61 -19.06 1.11
C LYS A 26 6.70 -18.93 2.33
N ASP A 27 6.30 -20.07 2.90
CA ASP A 27 5.34 -20.06 4.02
C ASP A 27 6.00 -19.55 5.31
N ALA A 28 7.29 -19.83 5.49
CA ALA A 28 8.06 -19.26 6.59
C ALA A 28 8.21 -17.75 6.44
N LEU A 29 8.47 -17.25 5.21
CA LEU A 29 8.54 -15.81 4.96
C LEU A 29 7.18 -15.14 5.21
N ASP A 30 6.07 -15.74 4.76
CA ASP A 30 4.73 -15.18 4.93
C ASP A 30 4.38 -15.05 6.43
N ARG A 31 4.71 -16.04 7.25
CA ARG A 31 4.54 -15.97 8.72
C ARG A 31 5.41 -14.88 9.34
N PHE A 32 6.70 -14.87 9.01
CA PHE A 32 7.63 -13.85 9.52
C PHE A 32 7.19 -12.43 9.13
N GLU A 33 6.77 -12.24 7.88
CA GLU A 33 6.26 -10.95 7.40
C GLU A 33 5.00 -10.52 8.17
N ALA A 34 4.05 -11.44 8.36
CA ALA A 34 2.81 -11.14 9.07
C ALA A 34 3.09 -10.65 10.49
N ASP A 35 3.93 -11.36 11.25
CA ASP A 35 4.27 -11.00 12.62
C ASP A 35 5.04 -9.69 12.70
N ALA A 36 6.09 -9.54 11.89
CA ALA A 36 6.95 -8.35 11.89
C ALA A 36 6.16 -7.09 11.50
N THR A 37 5.29 -7.19 10.48
CA THR A 37 4.48 -6.04 10.03
C THR A 37 3.37 -5.70 11.01
N ALA A 38 2.74 -6.68 11.68
CA ALA A 38 1.76 -6.42 12.72
C ALA A 38 2.37 -5.62 13.88
N MET A 39 3.53 -6.03 14.37
CA MET A 39 4.26 -5.30 15.42
C MET A 39 4.65 -3.89 14.98
N SER A 40 5.08 -3.73 13.73
CA SER A 40 5.46 -2.43 13.17
C SER A 40 4.26 -1.49 13.05
N ILE A 41 3.09 -1.99 12.64
CA ILE A 41 1.85 -1.21 12.55
C ILE A 41 1.38 -0.78 13.94
N ILE A 42 1.47 -1.65 14.95
CA ILE A 42 1.16 -1.28 16.34
C ILE A 42 2.09 -0.17 16.83
N ALA A 43 3.39 -0.26 16.52
CA ALA A 43 4.36 0.78 16.88
C ALA A 43 4.05 2.12 16.19
N LEU A 44 3.67 2.10 14.90
CA LEU A 44 3.25 3.29 14.16
C LEU A 44 2.00 3.94 14.74
N ARG A 45 1.00 3.15 15.14
CA ARG A 45 -0.21 3.67 15.80
C ARG A 45 0.09 4.36 17.13
N ARG A 46 1.10 3.88 17.87
CA ARG A 46 1.54 4.50 19.14
C ARG A 46 2.37 5.77 18.91
N LYS A 47 3.09 5.84 17.81
CA LYS A 47 3.91 6.99 17.44
C LYS A 47 3.73 7.27 15.94
N PRO A 48 2.63 7.93 15.56
CA PRO A 48 2.35 8.28 14.16
C PRO A 48 3.47 9.15 13.56
N LEU A 49 3.58 9.07 12.25
CA LEU A 49 4.46 9.97 11.50
C LEU A 49 3.89 11.39 11.54
N THR A 50 4.78 12.37 11.64
CA THR A 50 4.44 13.80 11.58
C THR A 50 4.81 14.38 10.22
N GLY A 51 4.32 15.57 9.91
CA GLY A 51 4.59 16.26 8.65
C GLY A 51 3.47 16.09 7.62
N PRO A 52 3.70 16.59 6.39
CA PRO A 52 2.69 16.60 5.33
C PRO A 52 2.33 15.19 4.84
N PHE A 53 1.14 15.06 4.26
CA PHE A 53 0.71 13.85 3.56
C PHE A 53 1.22 13.90 2.12
N ASP A 54 2.45 13.45 1.92
CA ASP A 54 3.20 13.50 0.66
C ASP A 54 3.84 12.15 0.32
N ILE A 55 4.58 12.16 -0.78
CA ILE A 55 5.34 11.00 -1.28
C ILE A 55 6.33 10.50 -0.22
N THR A 56 7.02 11.40 0.46
CA THR A 56 8.02 11.06 1.49
C THR A 56 7.38 10.34 2.66
N ARG A 57 6.21 10.81 3.11
CA ARG A 57 5.45 10.16 4.18
C ARG A 57 4.92 8.80 3.75
N LEU A 58 4.48 8.63 2.50
CA LEU A 58 4.06 7.33 1.97
C LEU A 58 5.24 6.33 1.98
N GLN A 59 6.41 6.74 1.53
CA GLN A 59 7.63 5.92 1.55
C GLN A 59 8.06 5.58 2.98
N GLU A 60 8.02 6.54 3.90
CA GLU A 60 8.39 6.30 5.30
C GLU A 60 7.39 5.38 6.00
N THR A 61 6.09 5.50 5.70
CA THR A 61 5.07 4.56 6.18
C THR A 61 5.42 3.13 5.75
N HIS A 62 5.73 2.92 4.47
CA HIS A 62 6.14 1.62 3.98
C HIS A 62 7.44 1.14 4.64
N ARG A 63 8.44 2.00 4.76
CA ARG A 63 9.72 1.67 5.41
C ARG A 63 9.51 1.23 6.85
N ARG A 64 8.68 1.94 7.63
CA ARG A 64 8.38 1.60 9.02
C ARG A 64 7.66 0.28 9.16
N ILE A 65 6.76 -0.06 8.24
CA ILE A 65 6.04 -1.32 8.28
C ILE A 65 6.94 -2.49 7.89
N PHE A 66 7.72 -2.35 6.82
CA PHE A 66 8.41 -3.47 6.16
C PHE A 66 9.93 -3.51 6.37
N GLY A 67 10.52 -2.50 7.00
CA GLY A 67 11.98 -2.38 7.13
C GLY A 67 12.65 -3.47 7.95
N ARG A 68 11.88 -4.27 8.70
CA ARG A 68 12.37 -5.47 9.39
C ARG A 68 12.31 -6.73 8.53
N VAL A 69 11.68 -6.65 7.37
CA VAL A 69 11.46 -7.80 6.48
C VAL A 69 12.24 -7.65 5.18
N TYR A 70 12.14 -6.47 4.55
CA TYR A 70 12.67 -6.25 3.22
C TYR A 70 13.74 -5.18 3.17
N PRO A 71 14.90 -5.44 2.53
CA PRO A 71 15.97 -4.46 2.40
C PRO A 71 15.60 -3.26 1.53
N TRP A 72 14.59 -3.40 0.65
CA TRP A 72 14.07 -2.37 -0.23
C TRP A 72 12.83 -1.64 0.35
N ALA A 73 12.53 -1.80 1.63
CA ALA A 73 11.39 -1.15 2.27
C ALA A 73 11.48 0.38 2.14
N GLY A 74 10.39 1.01 1.68
CA GLY A 74 10.31 2.44 1.40
C GLY A 74 10.79 2.84 0.00
N GLU A 75 11.33 1.92 -0.79
CA GLU A 75 11.69 2.18 -2.18
C GLU A 75 10.54 1.82 -3.13
N PHE A 76 10.34 2.66 -4.15
CA PHE A 76 9.40 2.33 -5.21
C PHE A 76 9.93 1.16 -6.04
N ARG A 77 9.01 0.31 -6.48
CA ARG A 77 9.37 -0.81 -7.34
C ARG A 77 9.94 -0.31 -8.68
N LYS A 78 10.96 -0.98 -9.16
CA LYS A 78 11.64 -0.70 -10.42
C LYS A 78 12.01 -2.01 -11.09
N ASP A 79 12.34 -1.94 -12.36
CA ASP A 79 12.89 -3.04 -13.16
C ASP A 79 11.99 -4.30 -13.20
N ILE A 80 10.71 -4.12 -12.92
CA ILE A 80 9.69 -5.13 -13.16
C ILE A 80 8.66 -4.54 -14.13
N GLY A 81 8.25 -5.34 -15.09
CA GLY A 81 7.21 -4.98 -16.03
C GLY A 81 5.87 -4.69 -15.34
N MET A 82 4.78 -5.05 -16.00
CA MET A 82 3.46 -4.92 -15.41
C MET A 82 3.29 -5.90 -14.24
N LEU A 83 3.04 -5.36 -13.04
CA LEU A 83 2.68 -6.16 -11.88
C LEU A 83 1.20 -6.51 -11.97
N ALA A 84 0.87 -7.80 -11.81
CA ALA A 84 -0.52 -8.25 -11.78
C ALA A 84 -0.76 -9.12 -10.55
N LYS A 85 -1.91 -8.91 -9.89
CA LYS A 85 -2.34 -9.71 -8.73
C LYS A 85 -3.74 -10.26 -8.96
N ASN A 86 -4.00 -11.48 -8.50
CA ASN A 86 -5.36 -12.00 -8.45
C ASN A 86 -6.08 -11.37 -7.25
N ARG A 87 -7.22 -10.70 -7.50
CA ARG A 87 -8.11 -10.16 -6.48
C ARG A 87 -9.51 -10.73 -6.70
N SER A 88 -9.97 -11.53 -5.77
CA SER A 88 -11.32 -12.15 -5.82
C SER A 88 -11.64 -12.82 -7.16
N GLY A 89 -10.68 -13.58 -7.72
CA GLY A 89 -10.84 -14.26 -9.00
C GLY A 89 -10.50 -13.44 -10.25
N PHE A 90 -10.30 -12.14 -10.12
CA PHE A 90 -9.93 -11.26 -11.24
C PHE A 90 -8.44 -10.92 -11.24
N LEU A 91 -7.82 -10.99 -12.41
CA LEU A 91 -6.45 -10.53 -12.59
C LEU A 91 -6.45 -9.00 -12.73
N VAL A 92 -5.99 -8.32 -11.68
CA VAL A 92 -5.81 -6.86 -11.69
C VAL A 92 -4.38 -6.55 -12.07
N ALA A 93 -4.20 -5.81 -13.17
CA ALA A 93 -2.91 -5.32 -13.63
C ALA A 93 -2.69 -3.89 -13.11
N TYR A 94 -1.49 -3.63 -12.60
CA TYR A 94 -1.05 -2.31 -12.15
C TYR A 94 -0.13 -1.67 -13.19
N GLY A 95 -0.10 -0.35 -13.22
CA GLY A 95 0.72 0.40 -14.17
C GLY A 95 2.21 0.01 -14.13
N PRO A 96 2.96 0.22 -15.22
CA PRO A 96 4.38 -0.05 -15.25
C PRO A 96 5.14 0.84 -14.26
N SER A 97 6.23 0.31 -13.67
CA SER A 97 7.01 1.01 -12.65
C SER A 97 7.59 2.35 -13.13
N VAL A 98 7.87 2.47 -14.42
CA VAL A 98 8.36 3.71 -15.04
C VAL A 98 7.40 4.89 -14.89
N ASN A 99 6.10 4.65 -14.71
CA ASN A 99 5.09 5.71 -14.54
C ASN A 99 5.00 6.21 -13.10
N ILE A 100 5.52 5.50 -12.11
CA ILE A 100 5.40 5.85 -10.69
C ILE A 100 5.93 7.27 -10.40
N PRO A 101 7.13 7.69 -10.88
CA PRO A 101 7.66 9.03 -10.62
C PRO A 101 6.82 10.17 -11.20
N PHE A 102 5.97 9.89 -12.18
CA PHE A 102 5.10 10.87 -12.81
C PHE A 102 3.69 10.87 -12.22
N ALA A 103 3.15 9.70 -11.90
CA ALA A 103 1.78 9.55 -11.39
C ALA A 103 1.64 10.00 -9.92
N LEU A 104 2.58 9.62 -9.05
CA LEU A 104 2.51 9.99 -7.63
C LEU A 104 2.48 11.51 -7.40
N PRO A 105 3.34 12.34 -8.02
CA PRO A 105 3.28 13.79 -7.84
C PRO A 105 1.92 14.39 -8.21
N VAL A 106 1.24 13.87 -9.24
CA VAL A 106 -0.08 14.34 -9.65
C VAL A 106 -1.11 14.08 -8.56
N VAL A 107 -1.14 12.84 -8.02
CA VAL A 107 -2.09 12.46 -6.97
C VAL A 107 -1.83 13.27 -5.70
N PHE A 108 -0.58 13.42 -5.29
CA PHE A 108 -0.24 14.18 -4.07
C PHE A 108 -0.44 15.69 -4.23
N ALA A 109 -0.21 16.26 -5.42
CA ALA A 109 -0.55 17.65 -5.70
C ALA A 109 -2.07 17.88 -5.57
N ALA A 110 -2.89 16.98 -6.09
CA ALA A 110 -4.35 17.04 -5.94
C ALA A 110 -4.78 16.91 -4.47
N LEU A 111 -4.18 15.97 -3.70
CA LEU A 111 -4.47 15.84 -2.26
C LEU A 111 -4.10 17.11 -1.49
N HIS A 112 -2.99 17.72 -1.83
CA HIS A 112 -2.53 18.96 -1.21
C HIS A 112 -3.46 20.15 -1.58
N ALA A 113 -3.91 20.24 -2.83
CA ALA A 113 -4.86 21.26 -3.29
C ALA A 113 -6.21 21.18 -2.57
N GLU A 114 -6.57 19.99 -2.04
CA GLU A 114 -7.75 19.77 -1.19
C GLU A 114 -7.46 19.85 0.31
N ASP A 115 -6.37 20.55 0.70
CA ASP A 115 -5.92 20.70 2.09
C ASP A 115 -5.87 19.38 2.88
N SER A 116 -5.46 18.30 2.23
CA SER A 116 -5.40 16.97 2.84
C SER A 116 -6.78 16.53 3.43
N LEU A 117 -7.86 16.90 2.76
CA LEU A 117 -9.26 16.57 3.07
C LEU A 117 -9.77 17.11 4.41
N ARG A 118 -9.15 18.18 4.96
CA ARG A 118 -9.61 18.80 6.20
C ARG A 118 -10.95 19.50 6.00
N ASP A 119 -11.64 19.68 7.11
CA ASP A 119 -12.91 20.43 7.21
C ASP A 119 -14.04 19.95 6.29
N LEU A 120 -13.91 18.75 5.73
CA LEU A 120 -14.96 18.12 4.93
C LEU A 120 -15.98 17.42 5.83
N ASN A 121 -17.27 17.51 5.48
CA ASN A 121 -18.27 16.64 6.11
C ASN A 121 -17.99 15.15 5.79
N VAL A 122 -18.53 14.24 6.61
CA VAL A 122 -18.22 12.81 6.54
C VAL A 122 -18.47 12.18 5.17
N ASP A 123 -19.55 12.57 4.47
CA ASP A 123 -19.91 11.98 3.18
C ASP A 123 -18.97 12.43 2.06
N VAL A 124 -18.60 13.72 2.06
CA VAL A 124 -17.63 14.27 1.10
C VAL A 124 -16.26 13.68 1.40
N PHE A 125 -15.86 13.67 2.67
CA PHE A 125 -14.60 13.07 3.11
C PHE A 125 -14.47 11.62 2.64
N ALA A 126 -15.48 10.79 2.89
CA ALA A 126 -15.45 9.37 2.52
C ALA A 126 -15.27 9.16 1.01
N ARG A 127 -16.00 9.93 0.18
CA ARG A 127 -15.86 9.87 -1.29
C ARG A 127 -14.47 10.30 -1.74
N ARG A 128 -13.94 11.40 -1.19
CA ARG A 128 -12.61 11.89 -1.57
C ARG A 128 -11.50 10.95 -1.10
N LEU A 129 -11.59 10.43 0.11
CA LEU A 129 -10.63 9.44 0.62
C LEU A 129 -10.63 8.16 -0.24
N ALA A 130 -11.82 7.67 -0.62
CA ALA A 130 -11.95 6.51 -1.51
C ALA A 130 -11.30 6.77 -2.88
N PHE A 131 -11.49 7.97 -3.43
CA PHE A 131 -10.82 8.38 -4.68
C PHE A 131 -9.30 8.32 -4.54
N PHE A 132 -8.70 8.99 -3.54
CA PHE A 132 -7.25 9.00 -3.35
C PHE A 132 -6.68 7.61 -3.02
N TYR A 133 -7.42 6.82 -2.24
CA TYR A 133 -7.04 5.42 -1.99
C TYR A 133 -6.97 4.63 -3.31
N SER A 134 -7.98 4.76 -4.16
CA SER A 134 -8.07 4.05 -5.45
C SER A 134 -6.95 4.47 -6.41
N GLU A 135 -6.65 5.77 -6.51
CA GLU A 135 -5.55 6.27 -7.33
C GLU A 135 -4.19 5.72 -6.88
N LEU A 136 -3.93 5.77 -5.57
CA LEU A 136 -2.69 5.23 -5.00
C LEU A 136 -2.60 3.70 -5.13
N ASP A 137 -3.72 2.98 -4.98
CA ASP A 137 -3.76 1.52 -5.19
C ASP A 137 -3.56 1.15 -6.66
N ALA A 138 -4.09 1.94 -7.61
CA ALA A 138 -3.87 1.73 -9.04
C ALA A 138 -2.40 1.95 -9.46
N ILE A 139 -1.73 2.94 -8.89
CA ILE A 139 -0.29 3.18 -9.09
C ILE A 139 0.52 2.01 -8.54
N HIS A 140 0.15 1.47 -7.39
CA HIS A 140 0.78 0.32 -6.72
C HIS A 140 2.29 0.47 -6.60
N PRO A 141 2.78 1.50 -5.89
CA PRO A 141 4.16 1.96 -6.02
C PRO A 141 5.22 1.01 -5.46
N PHE A 142 4.87 0.11 -4.54
CA PHE A 142 5.82 -0.80 -3.91
C PHE A 142 5.75 -2.22 -4.51
N ARG A 143 6.82 -2.99 -4.39
CA ARG A 143 6.86 -4.39 -4.86
C ARG A 143 5.90 -5.29 -4.07
N GLU A 144 5.80 -5.10 -2.77
CA GLU A 144 4.88 -5.78 -1.85
C GLU A 144 4.38 -4.80 -0.79
N GLY A 145 3.28 -5.11 -0.11
CA GLY A 145 2.80 -4.36 1.06
C GLY A 145 2.00 -3.09 0.76
N ASN A 146 1.61 -2.82 -0.48
CA ASN A 146 0.86 -1.62 -0.85
C ASN A 146 -0.43 -1.46 -0.04
N SER A 147 -1.26 -2.50 0.06
CA SER A 147 -2.53 -2.45 0.81
C SER A 147 -2.33 -2.07 2.29
N ARG A 148 -1.36 -2.68 2.97
CA ARG A 148 -1.09 -2.40 4.39
C ARG A 148 -0.57 -0.98 4.58
N THR A 149 0.30 -0.53 3.68
CA THR A 149 0.81 0.85 3.67
C THR A 149 -0.30 1.86 3.45
N LEU A 150 -1.16 1.64 2.45
CA LEU A 150 -2.26 2.55 2.15
C LEU A 150 -3.29 2.60 3.28
N ARG A 151 -3.60 1.47 3.93
CA ARG A 151 -4.51 1.46 5.09
C ARG A 151 -3.95 2.28 6.26
N VAL A 152 -2.66 2.18 6.56
CA VAL A 152 -2.05 2.99 7.62
C VAL A 152 -2.02 4.46 7.20
N PHE A 153 -1.53 4.77 6.00
CA PHE A 153 -1.44 6.13 5.48
C PHE A 153 -2.80 6.84 5.47
N THR A 154 -3.85 6.17 4.97
CA THR A 154 -5.19 6.76 4.89
C THR A 154 -5.88 6.82 6.25
N SER A 155 -5.57 5.92 7.20
CA SER A 155 -6.04 6.04 8.58
C SER A 155 -5.44 7.27 9.27
N ASP A 156 -4.14 7.52 9.06
CA ASP A 156 -3.48 8.71 9.58
C ASP A 156 -4.04 9.99 8.95
N LEU A 157 -4.32 9.96 7.64
CA LEU A 157 -4.95 11.06 6.91
C LEU A 157 -6.35 11.36 7.46
N ALA A 158 -7.16 10.32 7.66
CA ALA A 158 -8.48 10.45 8.24
C ALA A 158 -8.42 11.05 9.64
N GLN A 159 -7.53 10.56 10.50
CA GLN A 159 -7.35 11.10 11.84
C GLN A 159 -6.93 12.57 11.82
N ALA A 160 -6.03 12.97 10.93
CA ALA A 160 -5.60 14.36 10.78
C ALA A 160 -6.70 15.29 10.25
N ALA A 161 -7.66 14.74 9.51
CA ALA A 161 -8.85 15.44 9.01
C ALA A 161 -10.04 15.41 10.00
N GLY A 162 -9.86 14.85 11.22
CA GLY A 162 -10.90 14.79 12.25
C GLY A 162 -11.89 13.61 12.10
N HIS A 163 -11.58 12.64 11.25
CA HIS A 163 -12.40 11.45 11.03
C HIS A 163 -11.74 10.19 11.56
N SER A 164 -12.53 9.14 11.84
CA SER A 164 -12.02 7.80 12.15
C SER A 164 -12.32 6.83 11.02
N LEU A 165 -11.35 5.96 10.71
CA LEU A 165 -11.47 4.97 9.65
C LEU A 165 -11.29 3.56 10.24
N ASP A 166 -12.33 2.73 10.11
CA ASP A 166 -12.32 1.35 10.58
C ASP A 166 -12.22 0.37 9.41
N TRP A 167 -11.04 -0.15 9.18
CA TRP A 167 -10.80 -1.14 8.14
C TRP A 167 -11.33 -2.55 8.46
N SER A 168 -11.70 -2.84 9.71
CA SER A 168 -12.25 -4.15 10.06
C SER A 168 -13.62 -4.39 9.44
N ARG A 169 -14.38 -3.32 9.22
CA ARG A 169 -15.72 -3.36 8.63
C ARG A 169 -15.73 -3.45 7.09
N SER A 170 -14.64 -3.08 6.43
CA SER A 170 -14.56 -3.05 4.97
C SER A 170 -14.31 -4.41 4.32
N LEU A 171 -13.91 -5.42 5.09
CA LEU A 171 -13.61 -6.75 4.57
C LEU A 171 -14.82 -7.71 4.59
N SER A 172 -15.92 -7.34 5.25
CA SER A 172 -17.11 -8.18 5.39
C SER A 172 -18.33 -7.68 4.62
N GLY A 173 -18.26 -6.58 3.89
CA GLY A 173 -19.44 -5.89 3.38
C GLY A 173 -19.42 -5.43 1.92
N ILE A 174 -18.45 -5.81 1.12
CA ILE A 174 -18.57 -5.62 -0.34
C ILE A 174 -18.83 -6.99 -0.96
N ASP A 175 -20.06 -7.44 -0.79
CA ASP A 175 -20.64 -8.45 -1.66
C ASP A 175 -20.94 -7.77 -3.00
N PHE A 176 -20.11 -8.03 -4.01
CA PHE A 176 -20.30 -7.54 -5.37
C PHE A 176 -21.42 -8.29 -6.11
N SER A 177 -22.22 -9.13 -5.43
CA SER A 177 -23.33 -9.87 -6.03
C SER A 177 -24.59 -9.04 -6.23
N GLU A 178 -24.69 -7.82 -5.64
CA GLU A 178 -25.87 -6.95 -5.77
C GLU A 178 -25.71 -5.77 -6.74
N ARG A 179 -25.15 -5.98 -7.92
CA ARG A 179 -25.36 -5.05 -9.04
C ARG A 179 -25.70 -5.82 -10.30
N GLN A 180 -26.85 -6.46 -10.26
CA GLN A 180 -27.64 -6.80 -11.44
C GLN A 180 -29.06 -6.34 -11.17
N GLU A 181 -29.34 -5.07 -11.50
CA GLU A 181 -30.63 -4.58 -11.99
C GLU A 181 -30.37 -3.26 -12.73
#